data_73b74f13478b4134cc9408552835379b
#
_entry.id   73b74f13478b4134cc9408552835379b
#
_cell.length_a   1.000
_cell.length_b   1.000
_cell.length_c   1.000
_cell.angle_alpha   90.00
_cell.angle_beta   90.00
_cell.angle_gamma   90.00
#
_symmetry.space_group_name_H-M   'P 1'
#
loop_
_entity.id
_entity.type
_entity.pdbx_description
1 polymer ?
#
loop_
_entity_poly.entity_id
_entity_poly.type
_entity_poly.pdbx_seq_one_letter_code
_entity_poly.pdbx_strand_id
1 'polypeptide(L)'
;VSGTGFLFSDGVLEACGGWNFFLLTEDIEFTIDNVVRGEKVGYAAGAVLYDEQPTSFAQSWRQRMRWSKGYLQVFRKYASELFSGIARGSFSCYDMTMNIMPAAVLTGLSVVVNIGAAIANATSGGSMAVLAVSVLQTLMSLYLTLFVLGAITTVTEWKNIRCAAWKKVLYAFTFPLFMLTYVPIALVALVRKCQWKPIRHSISMD
;
A
#
# COMPACT_ATOMS: atom_id res chain seq x y z
N VAL A 1 3.27 9.72 7.31
CA VAL A 1 3.41 9.27 8.71
C VAL A 1 2.63 7.99 8.93
N SER A 2 2.82 7.33 10.04
CA SER A 2 2.13 6.09 10.43
C SER A 2 1.36 6.33 11.73
N GLY A 3 0.17 5.77 11.85
CA GLY A 3 -0.67 5.84 13.05
C GLY A 3 -0.04 5.24 14.32
N THR A 4 1.11 4.56 14.19
CA THR A 4 1.86 4.02 15.33
C THR A 4 2.69 5.06 16.09
N GLY A 5 3.00 6.21 15.48
CA GLY A 5 3.65 7.33 16.13
C GLY A 5 4.29 8.30 15.15
N PHE A 6 4.06 9.58 15.38
CA PHE A 6 4.68 10.68 14.65
C PHE A 6 4.67 11.95 15.51
N LEU A 7 5.55 12.87 15.19
CA LEU A 7 5.70 14.15 15.85
C LEU A 7 5.55 15.28 14.83
N PHE A 8 4.86 16.33 15.20
CA PHE A 8 4.72 17.55 14.43
C PHE A 8 4.75 18.78 15.35
N SER A 9 5.07 19.93 14.82
CA SER A 9 5.05 21.19 15.57
C SER A 9 3.65 21.78 15.66
N ASP A 10 3.42 22.62 16.65
CA ASP A 10 2.16 23.36 16.80
C ASP A 10 1.84 24.20 15.55
N GLY A 11 2.86 24.80 14.93
CA GLY A 11 2.67 25.58 13.71
C GLY A 11 2.13 24.77 12.53
N VAL A 12 2.48 23.48 12.40
CA VAL A 12 1.90 22.59 11.39
C VAL A 12 0.42 22.34 11.68
N LEU A 13 0.07 22.14 12.96
CA LEU A 13 -1.33 21.94 13.35
C LEU A 13 -2.17 23.20 13.15
N GLU A 14 -1.63 24.35 13.49
CA GLU A 14 -2.27 25.67 13.27
C GLU A 14 -2.49 25.93 11.77
N ALA A 15 -1.51 25.63 10.92
CA ALA A 15 -1.62 25.74 9.46
C ALA A 15 -2.73 24.85 8.89
N CYS A 16 -3.04 23.71 9.54
CA CYS A 16 -4.16 22.84 9.20
C CYS A 16 -5.51 23.33 9.76
N GLY A 17 -5.52 24.39 10.57
CA GLY A 17 -6.72 24.85 11.29
C GLY A 17 -7.16 23.91 12.41
N GLY A 18 -6.22 23.21 13.04
CA GLY A 18 -6.43 22.17 14.03
C GLY A 18 -6.49 20.77 13.42
N TRP A 19 -6.84 19.78 14.25
CA TRP A 19 -6.97 18.40 13.78
C TRP A 19 -8.30 18.16 13.06
N ASN A 20 -8.28 18.15 11.73
CA ASN A 20 -9.45 18.02 10.86
C ASN A 20 -9.39 16.77 9.97
N PHE A 21 -8.74 15.70 10.43
CA PHE A 21 -8.47 14.47 9.69
C PHE A 21 -9.29 13.32 10.29
N PHE A 22 -10.37 12.91 9.59
CA PHE A 22 -11.36 11.95 10.09
C PHE A 22 -11.63 10.79 9.13
N LEU A 23 -10.82 10.63 8.08
CA LEU A 23 -10.93 9.47 7.19
C LEU A 23 -10.45 8.19 7.89
N LEU A 24 -10.68 7.03 7.27
CA LEU A 24 -10.30 5.73 7.84
C LEU A 24 -8.79 5.53 8.04
N THR A 25 -7.98 6.38 7.42
CA THR A 25 -6.53 6.47 7.54
C THR A 25 -6.16 7.93 7.74
N GLU A 26 -6.44 8.43 8.94
CA GLU A 26 -6.25 9.82 9.34
C GLU A 26 -4.79 10.25 9.30
N ASP A 27 -3.88 9.32 9.58
CA ASP A 27 -2.43 9.49 9.52
C ASP A 27 -1.94 9.78 8.09
N ILE A 28 -2.46 9.04 7.11
CA ILE A 28 -2.17 9.25 5.70
C ILE A 28 -2.84 10.52 5.19
N GLU A 29 -4.07 10.80 5.63
CA GLU A 29 -4.77 12.04 5.31
C GLU A 29 -3.96 13.26 5.76
N PHE A 30 -3.53 13.28 7.03
CA PHE A 30 -2.65 14.31 7.59
C PHE A 30 -1.35 14.45 6.80
N THR A 31 -0.72 13.32 6.47
CA THR A 31 0.55 13.33 5.70
C THR A 31 0.36 14.00 4.34
N ILE A 32 -0.68 13.62 3.61
CA ILE A 32 -0.91 14.12 2.25
C ILE A 32 -1.31 15.60 2.28
N ASP A 33 -2.15 16.01 3.21
CA ASP A 33 -2.52 17.43 3.38
C ASP A 33 -1.28 18.31 3.57
N ASN A 34 -0.34 17.89 4.41
CA ASN A 34 0.89 18.61 4.64
C ASN A 34 1.83 18.58 3.41
N VAL A 35 1.97 17.43 2.74
CA VAL A 35 2.80 17.32 1.53
C VAL A 35 2.28 18.20 0.40
N VAL A 36 0.96 18.29 0.21
CA VAL A 36 0.36 19.19 -0.82
C VAL A 36 0.60 20.65 -0.50
N ARG A 37 0.70 21.02 0.77
CA ARG A 37 1.07 22.37 1.24
C ARG A 37 2.56 22.66 1.12
N GLY A 38 3.39 21.64 0.78
CA GLY A 38 4.84 21.78 0.62
C GLY A 38 5.66 21.43 1.85
N GLU A 39 5.02 20.96 2.92
CA GLU A 39 5.71 20.47 4.11
C GLU A 39 6.48 19.18 3.82
N LYS A 40 7.53 18.94 4.58
CA LYS A 40 8.38 17.75 4.44
C LYS A 40 8.20 16.82 5.61
N VAL A 41 8.05 15.55 5.30
CA VAL A 41 8.02 14.47 6.31
C VAL A 41 9.40 13.84 6.40
N GLY A 42 9.99 13.87 7.60
CA GLY A 42 11.28 13.24 7.89
C GLY A 42 11.10 11.85 8.48
N TYR A 43 12.11 11.00 8.29
CA TYR A 43 12.18 9.68 8.91
C TYR A 43 13.16 9.69 10.10
N ALA A 44 12.68 9.29 11.28
CA ALA A 44 13.47 9.20 12.50
C ALA A 44 13.92 7.74 12.73
N ALA A 45 15.06 7.36 12.17
CA ALA A 45 15.57 5.99 12.23
C ALA A 45 15.81 5.47 13.67
N GLY A 46 16.09 6.36 14.63
CA GLY A 46 16.27 6.00 16.05
C GLY A 46 14.99 5.82 16.85
N ALA A 47 13.84 6.20 16.30
CA ALA A 47 12.55 6.04 16.96
C ALA A 47 11.95 4.68 16.59
N VAL A 48 12.29 3.65 17.38
CA VAL A 48 11.83 2.27 17.14
C VAL A 48 10.58 1.97 17.97
N LEU A 49 9.54 1.53 17.29
CA LEU A 49 8.29 1.10 17.89
C LEU A 49 8.03 -0.38 17.58
N TYR A 50 7.49 -1.11 18.55
CA TYR A 50 7.01 -2.47 18.38
C TYR A 50 5.49 -2.49 18.52
N ASP A 51 4.81 -3.00 17.49
CA ASP A 51 3.35 -3.06 17.43
C ASP A 51 2.87 -4.51 17.24
N GLU A 52 1.77 -4.86 17.90
CA GLU A 52 1.17 -6.19 17.76
C GLU A 52 0.40 -6.28 16.44
N GLN A 53 0.81 -7.20 15.59
CA GLN A 53 0.18 -7.42 14.30
C GLN A 53 -0.95 -8.46 14.39
N PRO A 54 -1.95 -8.45 13.47
CA PRO A 54 -3.02 -9.42 13.45
C PRO A 54 -2.51 -10.87 13.43
N THR A 55 -2.99 -11.68 14.38
CA THR A 55 -2.62 -13.09 14.51
C THR A 55 -3.44 -14.02 13.63
N SER A 56 -4.56 -13.55 13.06
CA SER A 56 -5.40 -14.34 12.15
C SER A 56 -5.57 -13.68 10.78
N PHE A 57 -5.68 -14.50 9.73
CA PHE A 57 -5.90 -14.01 8.37
C PHE A 57 -7.17 -13.17 8.26
N ALA A 58 -8.25 -13.55 8.93
CA ALA A 58 -9.51 -12.79 8.92
C ALA A 58 -9.37 -11.40 9.54
N GLN A 59 -8.56 -11.28 10.61
CA GLN A 59 -8.27 -9.99 11.24
C GLN A 59 -7.39 -9.12 10.32
N SER A 60 -6.34 -9.71 9.75
CA SER A 60 -5.47 -9.07 8.77
C SER A 60 -6.26 -8.62 7.52
N TRP A 61 -7.19 -9.44 7.02
CA TRP A 61 -8.07 -9.07 5.91
C TRP A 61 -8.89 -7.82 6.22
N ARG A 62 -9.55 -7.77 7.39
CA ARG A 62 -10.35 -6.61 7.80
C ARG A 62 -9.51 -5.34 7.94
N GLN A 63 -8.32 -5.45 8.54
CA GLN A 63 -7.39 -4.33 8.69
C GLN A 63 -6.95 -3.78 7.32
N ARG A 64 -6.49 -4.66 6.41
CA ARG A 64 -6.06 -4.27 5.07
C ARG A 64 -7.20 -3.73 4.21
N MET A 65 -8.42 -4.26 4.37
CA MET A 65 -9.61 -3.71 3.71
C MET A 65 -9.91 -2.28 4.21
N ARG A 66 -9.75 -2.01 5.51
CA ARG A 66 -9.87 -0.66 6.07
C ARG A 66 -8.82 0.28 5.47
N TRP A 67 -7.57 -0.14 5.41
CA TRP A 67 -6.50 0.64 4.79
C TRP A 67 -6.77 0.93 3.32
N SER A 68 -7.12 -0.08 2.54
CA SER A 68 -7.45 0.09 1.12
C SER A 68 -8.62 1.05 0.92
N LYS A 69 -9.66 0.99 1.79
CA LYS A 69 -10.77 1.93 1.75
C LYS A 69 -10.36 3.34 2.13
N GLY A 70 -9.53 3.49 3.17
CA GLY A 70 -8.99 4.77 3.60
C GLY A 70 -8.16 5.44 2.51
N TYR A 71 -7.26 4.69 1.87
CA TYR A 71 -6.44 5.19 0.75
C TYR A 71 -7.30 5.66 -0.43
N LEU A 72 -8.36 4.94 -0.76
CA LEU A 72 -9.31 5.39 -1.78
C LEU A 72 -10.04 6.70 -1.40
N GLN A 73 -10.39 6.85 -0.12
CA GLN A 73 -11.02 8.08 0.38
C GLN A 73 -10.05 9.26 0.29
N VAL A 74 -8.83 9.08 0.79
CA VAL A 74 -7.77 10.10 0.74
C VAL A 74 -7.44 10.45 -0.71
N PHE A 75 -7.28 9.47 -1.58
CA PHE A 75 -7.02 9.73 -2.99
C PHE A 75 -8.14 10.53 -3.65
N ARG A 76 -9.40 10.18 -3.40
CA ARG A 76 -10.54 10.94 -3.93
C ARG A 76 -10.59 12.38 -3.45
N LYS A 77 -10.15 12.63 -2.21
CA LYS A 77 -10.12 13.97 -1.62
C LYS A 77 -8.99 14.83 -2.18
N TYR A 78 -7.80 14.26 -2.38
CA TYR A 78 -6.57 14.99 -2.69
C TYR A 78 -5.98 14.73 -4.09
N ALA A 79 -6.65 13.96 -4.95
CA ALA A 79 -6.12 13.60 -6.27
C ALA A 79 -5.76 14.83 -7.13
N SER A 80 -6.62 15.86 -7.13
CA SER A 80 -6.41 17.10 -7.88
C SER A 80 -5.12 17.79 -7.45
N GLU A 81 -4.94 17.96 -6.15
CA GLU A 81 -3.80 18.63 -5.53
C GLU A 81 -2.52 17.83 -5.76
N LEU A 82 -2.57 16.50 -5.59
CA LEU A 82 -1.44 15.62 -5.84
C LEU A 82 -0.98 15.70 -7.29
N PHE A 83 -1.89 15.57 -8.26
CA PHE A 83 -1.53 15.66 -9.69
C PHE A 83 -1.05 17.05 -10.07
N SER A 84 -1.66 18.10 -9.53
CA SER A 84 -1.19 19.46 -9.71
C SER A 84 0.22 19.66 -9.14
N GLY A 85 0.50 19.08 -7.96
CA GLY A 85 1.83 19.09 -7.37
C GLY A 85 2.87 18.35 -8.24
N ILE A 86 2.52 17.18 -8.78
CA ILE A 86 3.38 16.43 -9.72
C ILE A 86 3.67 17.26 -10.97
N ALA A 87 2.66 17.90 -11.56
CA ALA A 87 2.82 18.75 -12.73
C ALA A 87 3.74 19.96 -12.47
N ARG A 88 3.82 20.43 -11.23
CA ARG A 88 4.75 21.47 -10.78
C ARG A 88 6.14 20.94 -10.38
N GLY A 89 6.40 19.64 -10.56
CA GLY A 89 7.68 19.01 -10.24
C GLY A 89 7.87 18.59 -8.78
N SER A 90 6.79 18.51 -7.99
CA SER A 90 6.88 18.02 -6.61
C SER A 90 7.07 16.49 -6.57
N PHE A 91 8.28 16.07 -6.25
CA PHE A 91 8.58 14.64 -6.03
C PHE A 91 7.80 14.06 -4.85
N SER A 92 7.58 14.84 -3.79
CA SER A 92 6.81 14.39 -2.62
C SER A 92 5.35 14.07 -2.99
N CYS A 93 4.71 14.84 -3.88
CA CYS A 93 3.38 14.53 -4.37
C CYS A 93 3.36 13.26 -5.22
N TYR A 94 4.39 13.04 -6.04
CA TYR A 94 4.55 11.79 -6.81
C TYR A 94 4.73 10.59 -5.86
N ASP A 95 5.64 10.70 -4.89
CA ASP A 95 5.90 9.65 -3.90
C ASP A 95 4.65 9.28 -3.10
N MET A 96 3.89 10.28 -2.62
CA MET A 96 2.63 10.04 -1.92
C MET A 96 1.57 9.39 -2.82
N THR A 97 1.47 9.80 -4.08
CA THR A 97 0.55 9.16 -5.04
C THR A 97 0.90 7.69 -5.22
N MET A 98 2.19 7.39 -5.41
CA MET A 98 2.67 5.99 -5.53
C MET A 98 2.52 5.21 -4.22
N ASN A 99 2.59 5.86 -3.07
CA ASN A 99 2.42 5.21 -1.77
C ASN A 99 0.97 4.75 -1.52
N ILE A 100 -0.01 5.59 -1.84
CA ILE A 100 -1.43 5.28 -1.59
C ILE A 100 -2.11 4.47 -2.70
N MET A 101 -1.61 4.54 -3.93
CA MET A 101 -2.24 3.92 -5.10
C MET A 101 -1.30 3.01 -5.94
N PRO A 102 -0.24 2.41 -5.38
CA PRO A 102 0.72 1.67 -6.20
C PRO A 102 0.06 0.49 -6.91
N ALA A 103 -0.75 -0.27 -6.18
CA ALA A 103 -1.45 -1.43 -6.71
C ALA A 103 -2.51 -1.03 -7.74
N ALA A 104 -3.28 0.03 -7.51
CA ALA A 104 -4.33 0.46 -8.43
C ALA A 104 -3.74 1.04 -9.72
N VAL A 105 -2.69 1.87 -9.63
CA VAL A 105 -2.03 2.45 -10.81
C VAL A 105 -1.35 1.37 -11.64
N LEU A 106 -0.54 0.53 -11.02
CA LEU A 106 0.19 -0.54 -11.72
C LEU A 106 -0.74 -1.63 -12.26
N THR A 107 -1.76 -2.03 -11.48
CA THR A 107 -2.75 -3.01 -11.93
C THR A 107 -3.62 -2.43 -13.04
N GLY A 108 -4.09 -1.20 -12.90
CA GLY A 108 -4.86 -0.51 -13.94
C GLY A 108 -4.08 -0.41 -15.25
N LEU A 109 -2.83 0.02 -15.20
CA LEU A 109 -1.95 0.08 -16.36
C LEU A 109 -1.73 -1.30 -16.98
N SER A 110 -1.44 -2.31 -16.15
CA SER A 110 -1.26 -3.69 -16.60
C SER A 110 -2.53 -4.24 -17.28
N VAL A 111 -3.70 -3.98 -16.73
CA VAL A 111 -4.98 -4.39 -17.32
C VAL A 111 -5.19 -3.71 -18.68
N VAL A 112 -4.96 -2.41 -18.79
CA VAL A 112 -5.08 -1.68 -20.06
C VAL A 112 -4.13 -2.23 -21.11
N VAL A 113 -2.85 -2.47 -20.77
CA VAL A 113 -1.87 -3.05 -21.67
C VAL A 113 -2.27 -4.47 -22.11
N ASN A 114 -2.74 -5.31 -21.18
CA ASN A 114 -3.16 -6.69 -21.50
C ASN A 114 -4.43 -6.72 -22.36
N ILE A 115 -5.40 -5.83 -22.11
CA ILE A 115 -6.59 -5.70 -22.99
C ILE A 115 -6.17 -5.24 -24.38
N GLY A 116 -5.31 -4.23 -24.48
CA GLY A 116 -4.77 -3.77 -25.75
C GLY A 116 -4.06 -4.89 -26.54
N ALA A 117 -3.22 -5.66 -25.85
CA ALA A 117 -2.54 -6.82 -26.43
C ALA A 117 -3.52 -7.92 -26.85
N ALA A 118 -4.57 -8.18 -26.07
CA ALA A 118 -5.61 -9.15 -26.40
C ALA A 118 -6.40 -8.75 -27.66
N ILE A 119 -6.77 -7.46 -27.77
CA ILE A 119 -7.46 -6.93 -28.97
C ILE A 119 -6.54 -7.03 -30.20
N ALA A 120 -5.28 -6.60 -30.08
CA ALA A 120 -4.32 -6.68 -31.15
C ALA A 120 -4.10 -8.13 -31.62
N ASN A 121 -4.00 -9.08 -30.69
CA ASN A 121 -3.88 -10.51 -31.00
C ASN A 121 -5.12 -11.06 -31.69
N ALA A 122 -6.32 -10.70 -31.23
CA ALA A 122 -7.57 -11.14 -31.83
C ALA A 122 -7.75 -10.60 -33.26
N THR A 123 -7.40 -9.35 -33.51
CA THR A 123 -7.48 -8.72 -34.85
C THR A 123 -6.43 -9.23 -35.83
N SER A 124 -5.30 -9.74 -35.33
CA SER A 124 -4.19 -10.27 -36.13
C SER A 124 -4.27 -11.78 -36.38
N GLY A 125 -5.37 -12.43 -35.99
CA GLY A 125 -5.53 -13.90 -36.12
C GLY A 125 -4.63 -14.68 -35.15
N GLY A 126 -4.25 -14.07 -34.04
CA GLY A 126 -3.32 -14.66 -33.07
C GLY A 126 -3.90 -15.81 -32.26
N SER A 127 -3.03 -16.65 -31.77
CA SER A 127 -3.37 -17.84 -30.98
C SER A 127 -3.75 -17.51 -29.55
N MET A 128 -4.76 -18.19 -28.99
CA MET A 128 -5.11 -18.15 -27.56
C MET A 128 -3.94 -18.58 -26.66
N ALA A 129 -3.00 -19.37 -27.19
CA ALA A 129 -1.80 -19.75 -26.47
C ALA A 129 -0.89 -18.54 -26.16
N VAL A 130 -0.76 -17.59 -27.08
CA VAL A 130 0.01 -16.36 -26.88
C VAL A 130 -0.58 -15.52 -25.74
N LEU A 131 -1.90 -15.41 -25.68
CA LEU A 131 -2.59 -14.71 -24.60
C LEU A 131 -2.34 -15.39 -23.24
N ALA A 132 -2.48 -16.72 -23.18
CA ALA A 132 -2.24 -17.48 -21.96
C ALA A 132 -0.78 -17.34 -21.46
N VAL A 133 0.19 -17.39 -22.36
CA VAL A 133 1.61 -17.19 -22.04
C VAL A 133 1.85 -15.77 -21.52
N SER A 134 1.26 -14.74 -22.11
CA SER A 134 1.40 -13.34 -21.66
C SER A 134 0.84 -13.15 -20.25
N VAL A 135 -0.32 -13.72 -19.94
CA VAL A 135 -0.92 -13.66 -18.59
C VAL A 135 -0.01 -14.39 -17.58
N LEU A 136 0.47 -15.59 -17.90
CA LEU A 136 1.37 -16.35 -17.03
C LEU A 136 2.66 -15.58 -16.77
N GLN A 137 3.25 -14.99 -17.80
CA GLN A 137 4.47 -14.18 -17.68
C GLN A 137 4.25 -12.96 -16.79
N THR A 138 3.10 -12.27 -16.92
CA THR A 138 2.74 -11.13 -16.06
C THR A 138 2.64 -11.56 -14.58
N LEU A 139 1.95 -12.67 -14.30
CA LEU A 139 1.81 -13.20 -12.95
C LEU A 139 3.16 -13.63 -12.36
N MET A 140 4.01 -14.28 -13.17
CA MET A 140 5.35 -14.68 -12.75
C MET A 140 6.24 -13.46 -12.46
N SER A 141 6.22 -12.44 -13.31
CA SER A 141 6.97 -11.20 -13.10
C SER A 141 6.55 -10.49 -11.84
N LEU A 142 5.24 -10.41 -11.56
CA LEU A 142 4.71 -9.83 -10.32
C LEU A 142 5.16 -10.64 -9.09
N TYR A 143 5.06 -11.96 -9.15
CA TYR A 143 5.54 -12.84 -8.08
C TYR A 143 7.03 -12.63 -7.81
N LEU A 144 7.87 -12.66 -8.86
CA LEU A 144 9.31 -12.50 -8.74
C LEU A 144 9.70 -11.13 -8.20
N THR A 145 9.04 -10.06 -8.63
CA THR A 145 9.27 -8.70 -8.10
C THR A 145 8.99 -8.65 -6.59
N LEU A 146 7.84 -9.16 -6.16
CA LEU A 146 7.49 -9.21 -4.74
C LEU A 146 8.44 -10.14 -3.95
N PHE A 147 8.85 -11.26 -4.54
CA PHE A 147 9.83 -12.17 -3.93
C PHE A 147 11.19 -11.49 -3.71
N VAL A 148 11.69 -10.78 -4.72
CA VAL A 148 12.97 -10.05 -4.60
C VAL A 148 12.89 -8.99 -3.50
N LEU A 149 11.81 -8.21 -3.44
CA LEU A 149 11.59 -7.22 -2.37
C LEU A 149 11.54 -7.90 -0.99
N GLY A 150 10.81 -9.00 -0.86
CA GLY A 150 10.73 -9.76 0.39
C GLY A 150 12.08 -10.38 0.78
N ALA A 151 12.84 -10.88 -0.18
CA ALA A 151 14.17 -11.43 0.05
C ALA A 151 15.16 -10.35 0.50
N ILE A 152 15.19 -9.18 -0.17
CA ILE A 152 16.04 -8.05 0.24
C ILE A 152 15.69 -7.65 1.66
N THR A 153 14.41 -7.42 1.97
CA THR A 153 13.96 -7.07 3.33
C THR A 153 14.36 -8.14 4.35
N THR A 154 14.21 -9.42 4.00
CA THR A 154 14.59 -10.52 4.89
C THR A 154 16.09 -10.54 5.18
N VAL A 155 16.93 -10.25 4.19
CA VAL A 155 18.41 -10.20 4.35
C VAL A 155 18.83 -8.98 5.15
N THR A 156 18.30 -7.79 4.81
CA THR A 156 18.66 -6.53 5.49
C THR A 156 18.23 -6.54 6.96
N GLU A 157 17.03 -7.05 7.23
CA GLU A 157 16.44 -7.09 8.58
C GLU A 157 16.64 -8.43 9.29
N TRP A 158 17.57 -9.28 8.81
CA TRP A 158 17.75 -10.64 9.32
C TRP A 158 17.89 -10.73 10.83
N LYS A 159 18.59 -9.79 11.44
CA LYS A 159 18.82 -9.75 12.91
C LYS A 159 17.59 -9.26 13.68
N ASN A 160 16.79 -8.41 13.08
CA ASN A 160 15.61 -7.81 13.70
C ASN A 160 14.37 -8.71 13.62
N ILE A 161 14.29 -9.57 12.60
CA ILE A 161 13.20 -10.54 12.46
C ILE A 161 13.36 -11.66 13.51
N ARG A 162 12.48 -11.70 14.50
CA ARG A 162 12.53 -12.65 15.63
C ARG A 162 11.81 -13.97 15.30
N CYS A 163 12.36 -14.76 14.39
CA CYS A 163 11.88 -16.13 14.12
C CYS A 163 13.01 -17.06 13.69
N ALA A 164 12.75 -18.39 13.68
CA ALA A 164 13.74 -19.38 13.25
C ALA A 164 14.20 -19.12 11.79
N ALA A 165 15.49 -19.36 11.50
CA ALA A 165 16.09 -19.06 10.19
C ALA A 165 15.32 -19.68 9.01
N TRP A 166 14.91 -20.96 9.13
CA TRP A 166 14.13 -21.63 8.08
C TRP A 166 12.78 -20.97 7.82
N LYS A 167 12.13 -20.40 8.86
CA LYS A 167 10.87 -19.63 8.70
C LYS A 167 11.09 -18.33 7.94
N LYS A 168 12.22 -17.65 8.16
CA LYS A 168 12.57 -16.42 7.41
C LYS A 168 12.64 -16.70 5.91
N VAL A 169 13.33 -17.79 5.54
CA VAL A 169 13.44 -18.25 4.16
C VAL A 169 12.06 -18.62 3.60
N LEU A 170 11.30 -19.47 4.33
CA LEU A 170 9.96 -19.86 3.90
C LEU A 170 9.05 -18.65 3.68
N TYR A 171 9.09 -17.68 4.59
CA TYR A 171 8.25 -16.49 4.51
C TYR A 171 8.65 -15.56 3.36
N ALA A 172 9.90 -15.51 2.96
CA ALA A 172 10.31 -14.81 1.74
C ALA A 172 9.61 -15.38 0.49
N PHE A 173 9.44 -16.70 0.40
CA PHE A 173 8.70 -17.34 -0.70
C PHE A 173 7.18 -17.16 -0.60
N THR A 174 6.61 -17.14 0.60
CA THR A 174 5.16 -16.99 0.78
C THR A 174 4.70 -15.53 0.81
N PHE A 175 5.61 -14.59 1.03
CA PHE A 175 5.33 -13.15 1.04
C PHE A 175 4.63 -12.66 -0.23
N PRO A 176 5.05 -13.02 -1.45
CA PRO A 176 4.32 -12.64 -2.66
C PRO A 176 2.86 -13.09 -2.66
N LEU A 177 2.59 -14.33 -2.22
CA LEU A 177 1.23 -14.86 -2.17
C LEU A 177 0.36 -14.07 -1.17
N PHE A 178 0.95 -13.71 -0.03
CA PHE A 178 0.27 -12.85 0.95
C PHE A 178 -0.02 -11.46 0.37
N MET A 179 0.94 -10.85 -0.33
CA MET A 179 0.76 -9.54 -0.96
C MET A 179 -0.28 -9.57 -2.08
N LEU A 180 -0.35 -10.64 -2.87
CA LEU A 180 -1.37 -10.81 -3.91
C LEU A 180 -2.80 -10.81 -3.35
N THR A 181 -3.00 -11.14 -2.07
CA THR A 181 -4.32 -11.02 -1.43
C THR A 181 -4.81 -9.58 -1.31
N TYR A 182 -3.96 -8.56 -1.51
CA TYR A 182 -4.40 -7.16 -1.60
C TYR A 182 -5.27 -6.90 -2.83
N VAL A 183 -5.11 -7.66 -3.91
CA VAL A 183 -5.92 -7.48 -5.13
C VAL A 183 -7.41 -7.70 -4.85
N PRO A 184 -7.85 -8.88 -4.34
CA PRO A 184 -9.27 -9.06 -3.99
C PRO A 184 -9.71 -8.13 -2.86
N ILE A 185 -8.84 -7.79 -1.90
CA ILE A 185 -9.15 -6.83 -0.84
C ILE A 185 -9.48 -5.46 -1.42
N ALA A 186 -8.66 -4.96 -2.35
CA ALA A 186 -8.88 -3.66 -2.99
C ALA A 186 -10.19 -3.63 -3.80
N LEU A 187 -10.49 -4.70 -4.53
CA LEU A 187 -11.76 -4.82 -5.27
C LEU A 187 -12.97 -4.80 -4.33
N VAL A 188 -12.92 -5.53 -3.23
CA VAL A 188 -13.98 -5.51 -2.21
C VAL A 188 -14.10 -4.13 -1.56
N ALA A 189 -12.98 -3.45 -1.29
CA ALA A 189 -12.96 -2.11 -0.69
C ALA A 189 -13.61 -1.04 -1.59
N LEU A 190 -13.64 -1.23 -2.92
CA LEU A 190 -14.33 -0.31 -3.84
C LEU A 190 -15.83 -0.22 -3.52
N VAL A 191 -16.47 -1.36 -3.28
CA VAL A 191 -17.94 -1.48 -3.18
C VAL A 191 -18.44 -1.58 -1.74
N ARG A 192 -17.65 -2.14 -0.82
CA ARG A 192 -18.08 -2.40 0.56
C ARG A 192 -17.89 -1.18 1.45
N LYS A 193 -18.87 -0.89 2.31
CA LYS A 193 -18.71 0.07 3.41
C LYS A 193 -17.83 -0.57 4.49
N CYS A 194 -16.86 0.19 4.98
CA CYS A 194 -15.98 -0.22 6.05
C CYS A 194 -16.19 0.70 7.26
N GLN A 195 -16.30 0.11 8.44
CA GLN A 195 -16.32 0.85 9.71
C GLN A 195 -15.04 0.55 10.47
N TRP A 196 -14.53 1.52 11.17
CA TRP A 196 -13.41 1.33 12.07
C TRP A 196 -13.82 0.44 13.24
N LYS A 197 -13.03 -0.61 13.48
CA LYS A 197 -13.15 -1.48 14.66
C LYS A 197 -11.76 -1.76 15.18
N PRO A 198 -11.51 -1.64 16.50
CA PRO A 198 -10.20 -1.93 17.07
C PRO A 198 -9.81 -3.39 16.83
N ILE A 199 -8.52 -3.62 16.73
CA ILE A 199 -7.93 -4.97 16.70
C ILE A 199 -7.97 -5.52 18.12
N ARG A 200 -8.30 -6.81 18.26
CA ARG A 200 -8.16 -7.49 19.54
C ARG A 200 -6.69 -7.79 19.77
N HIS A 201 -6.14 -7.23 20.82
CA HIS A 201 -4.80 -7.55 21.29
C HIS A 201 -4.85 -8.81 22.15
N SER A 202 -3.83 -9.68 22.03
CA SER A 202 -3.76 -10.93 22.80
C SER A 202 -3.08 -10.72 24.17
N ILE A 203 -2.33 -9.62 24.32
CA ILE A 203 -1.64 -9.26 25.55
C ILE A 203 -2.48 -8.15 26.22
N SER A 204 -3.15 -8.48 27.33
CA SER A 204 -3.63 -7.46 28.26
C SER A 204 -2.39 -6.89 28.96
N MET A 205 -2.15 -5.60 28.84
CA MET A 205 -1.26 -4.90 29.76
C MET A 205 -2.06 -4.72 31.05
N ASP A 206 -1.89 -5.65 32.00
CA ASP A 206 -2.28 -5.45 33.39
C ASP A 206 -1.27 -4.53 34.09
#